data_f673ce3309230911ac7cb6660192a7f9
#
_entry.id   f673ce3309230911ac7cb6660192a7f9
#
_cell.length_a   1.000
_cell.length_b   1.000
_cell.length_c   1.000
_cell.angle_alpha   90.00
_cell.angle_beta   90.00
_cell.angle_gamma   90.00
#
_symmetry.space_group_name_H-M   'P 1'
#
loop_
_entity.id
_entity.type
_entity.pdbx_description
1 polymer ?
#
loop_
_entity_poly.entity_id
_entity_poly.type
_entity_poly.pdbx_seq_one_letter_code
_entity_poly.pdbx_strand_id
1 'polypeptide(L)'
;GAWAAQIADMAGAELPVEPLRRQLVPTEPFDQLPQRFPMVIDMSTGFHFRREGKGILLAWNDPAETPGFKTDFDETFVEKILTHAASRVPVLAEAGVNPRRAWAGLYEMTPDHHAIIGPAPNVEGLYFVNGFSGHGVMHSPASGRITADLVLHGTSELIDTKQLGIDRFRAGKLLEETAVL
;
A
#
# COMPACT_ATOMS: atom_id res chain seq x y z
N GLY A 1 3.30 2.35 10.27
CA GLY A 1 2.95 1.19 9.46
C GLY A 1 1.77 0.41 10.02
N ALA A 2 1.68 -0.87 9.73
CA ALA A 2 0.53 -1.72 10.08
C ALA A 2 0.16 -1.76 11.58
N TRP A 3 1.09 -1.46 12.47
CA TRP A 3 0.88 -1.37 13.92
C TRP A 3 0.55 0.05 14.42
N ALA A 4 0.36 1.01 13.51
CA ALA A 4 0.20 2.40 13.88
C ALA A 4 -1.03 2.66 14.77
N ALA A 5 -2.13 1.96 14.55
CA ALA A 5 -3.31 2.08 15.39
C ALA A 5 -3.05 1.65 16.85
N GLN A 6 -2.28 0.55 17.04
CA GLN A 6 -1.91 0.10 18.37
C GLN A 6 -0.98 1.09 19.09
N ILE A 7 -0.05 1.68 18.36
CA ILE A 7 0.85 2.71 18.93
C ILE A 7 0.08 3.99 19.28
N ALA A 8 -0.88 4.38 18.43
CA ALA A 8 -1.75 5.53 18.72
C ALA A 8 -2.60 5.28 19.97
N ASP A 9 -3.18 4.09 20.11
CA ASP A 9 -3.97 3.70 21.30
C ASP A 9 -3.14 3.78 22.59
N MET A 10 -1.88 3.33 22.58
CA MET A 10 -0.95 3.48 23.71
C MET A 10 -0.71 4.94 24.12
N ALA A 11 -0.87 5.88 23.19
CA ALA A 11 -0.77 7.31 23.43
C ALA A 11 -2.13 7.96 23.77
N GLY A 12 -3.22 7.19 23.84
CA GLY A 12 -4.56 7.70 24.05
C GLY A 12 -5.21 8.36 22.83
N ALA A 13 -4.73 8.02 21.62
CA ALA A 13 -5.24 8.56 20.37
C ALA A 13 -5.85 7.46 19.50
N GLU A 14 -6.96 7.75 18.83
CA GLU A 14 -7.56 6.85 17.84
C GLU A 14 -6.93 7.10 16.46
N LEU A 15 -6.59 6.02 15.74
CA LEU A 15 -6.07 6.11 14.38
C LEU A 15 -6.73 5.01 13.53
N PRO A 16 -7.57 5.36 12.53
CA PRO A 16 -8.30 4.39 11.71
C PRO A 16 -7.40 3.79 10.63
N VAL A 17 -6.47 2.97 11.06
CA VAL A 17 -5.54 2.23 10.20
C VAL A 17 -5.65 0.76 10.51
N GLU A 18 -5.90 -0.04 9.47
CA GLU A 18 -6.01 -1.49 9.58
C GLU A 18 -4.91 -2.19 8.77
N PRO A 19 -4.29 -3.24 9.33
CA PRO A 19 -3.33 -4.05 8.58
C PRO A 19 -4.05 -4.92 7.54
N LEU A 20 -3.54 -4.95 6.30
CA LEU A 20 -4.06 -5.79 5.24
C LEU A 20 -2.91 -6.48 4.52
N ARG A 21 -2.98 -7.82 4.46
CA ARG A 21 -1.95 -8.61 3.80
C ARG A 21 -1.90 -8.31 2.30
N ARG A 22 -0.69 -8.14 1.78
CA ARG A 22 -0.36 -8.12 0.36
C ARG A 22 0.69 -9.17 0.07
N GLN A 23 0.51 -9.91 -1.00
CA GLN A 23 1.33 -11.05 -1.34
C GLN A 23 2.02 -10.83 -2.68
N LEU A 24 3.27 -11.24 -2.75
CA LEU A 24 4.16 -11.00 -3.90
C LEU A 24 4.76 -12.32 -4.35
N VAL A 25 4.70 -12.57 -5.65
CA VAL A 25 5.17 -13.81 -6.26
C VAL A 25 6.25 -13.49 -7.30
N PRO A 26 7.54 -13.77 -7.01
CA PRO A 26 8.58 -13.66 -8.01
C PRO A 26 8.55 -14.87 -8.95
N THR A 27 8.74 -14.63 -10.24
CA THR A 27 8.97 -15.73 -11.19
C THR A 27 10.41 -16.22 -11.11
N GLU A 28 10.67 -17.41 -11.65
CA GLU A 28 12.01 -17.81 -12.06
C GLU A 28 12.54 -16.86 -13.16
N PRO A 29 13.83 -16.93 -13.53
CA PRO A 29 14.37 -16.12 -14.61
C PRO A 29 13.47 -16.20 -15.84
N PHE A 30 13.11 -15.05 -16.41
CA PHE A 30 12.16 -14.94 -17.50
C PHE A 30 12.60 -13.87 -18.50
N ASP A 31 12.91 -14.28 -19.72
CA ASP A 31 13.50 -13.43 -20.76
C ASP A 31 12.54 -13.08 -21.91
N GLN A 32 11.32 -13.62 -21.91
CA GLN A 32 10.33 -13.35 -22.94
C GLN A 32 9.68 -11.95 -22.85
N LEU A 33 10.01 -11.18 -21.81
CA LEU A 33 9.65 -9.77 -21.70
C LEU A 33 10.93 -8.90 -21.80
N PRO A 34 10.81 -7.65 -22.29
CA PRO A 34 11.93 -6.72 -22.38
C PRO A 34 12.70 -6.61 -21.07
N GLN A 35 14.03 -6.42 -21.14
CA GLN A 35 14.87 -6.26 -19.95
C GLN A 35 14.55 -5.00 -19.15
N ARG A 36 13.95 -3.99 -19.79
CA ARG A 36 13.54 -2.73 -19.17
C ARG A 36 12.13 -2.37 -19.62
N PHE A 37 11.26 -2.22 -18.66
CA PHE A 37 9.92 -1.66 -18.79
C PHE A 37 9.50 -1.05 -17.45
N PRO A 38 8.58 -0.08 -17.43
CA PRO A 38 8.05 0.47 -16.18
C PRO A 38 7.22 -0.60 -15.44
N MET A 39 6.90 -0.34 -14.17
CA MET A 39 5.84 -1.11 -13.51
C MET A 39 4.56 -0.98 -14.33
N VAL A 40 3.93 -2.11 -14.61
CA VAL A 40 2.68 -2.19 -15.36
C VAL A 40 1.56 -2.50 -14.38
N ILE A 41 0.51 -1.70 -14.40
CA ILE A 41 -0.66 -1.86 -13.53
C ILE A 41 -1.90 -1.99 -14.40
N ASP A 42 -2.65 -3.06 -14.22
CA ASP A 42 -3.97 -3.20 -14.78
C ASP A 42 -5.00 -2.60 -13.81
N MET A 43 -5.45 -1.40 -14.12
CA MET A 43 -6.38 -0.65 -13.28
C MET A 43 -7.76 -1.32 -13.15
N SER A 44 -8.10 -2.26 -14.04
CA SER A 44 -9.38 -2.96 -13.98
C SER A 44 -9.41 -4.09 -12.95
N THR A 45 -8.24 -4.67 -12.65
CA THR A 45 -8.13 -5.82 -11.76
C THR A 45 -7.24 -5.58 -10.54
N GLY A 46 -6.41 -4.53 -10.56
CA GLY A 46 -5.36 -4.30 -9.58
C GLY A 46 -4.13 -5.20 -9.77
N PHE A 47 -4.11 -6.07 -10.80
CA PHE A 47 -2.94 -6.87 -11.12
C PHE A 47 -1.80 -5.96 -11.61
N HIS A 48 -0.63 -6.14 -11.04
CA HIS A 48 0.54 -5.37 -11.47
C HIS A 48 1.81 -6.21 -11.42
N PHE A 49 2.78 -5.80 -12.21
CA PHE A 49 4.05 -6.49 -12.28
C PHE A 49 5.19 -5.56 -12.70
N ARG A 50 6.39 -5.96 -12.36
CA ARG A 50 7.60 -5.26 -12.74
C ARG A 50 8.76 -6.22 -12.89
N ARG A 51 9.83 -5.76 -13.51
CA ARG A 51 11.08 -6.51 -13.54
C ARG A 51 11.67 -6.61 -12.12
N GLU A 52 12.10 -7.81 -11.73
CA GLU A 52 12.79 -8.07 -10.48
C GLU A 52 14.02 -8.95 -10.76
N GLY A 53 15.19 -8.33 -10.84
CA GLY A 53 16.40 -9.03 -11.26
C GLY A 53 16.24 -9.68 -12.64
N LYS A 54 16.42 -11.01 -12.71
CA LYS A 54 16.24 -11.77 -13.94
C LYS A 54 14.80 -12.25 -14.16
N GLY A 55 13.94 -12.13 -13.17
CA GLY A 55 12.53 -12.53 -13.22
C GLY A 55 11.57 -11.36 -13.27
N ILE A 56 10.31 -11.68 -13.03
CA ILE A 56 9.19 -10.74 -12.90
C ILE A 56 8.63 -10.85 -11.50
N LEU A 57 8.36 -9.73 -10.85
CA LEU A 57 7.60 -9.70 -9.61
C LEU A 57 6.14 -9.46 -9.94
N LEU A 58 5.29 -10.38 -9.54
CA LEU A 58 3.85 -10.34 -9.73
C LEU A 58 3.19 -9.91 -8.42
N ALA A 59 2.20 -9.04 -8.50
CA ALA A 59 1.39 -8.61 -7.38
C ALA A 59 -0.08 -8.43 -7.81
N TRP A 60 -0.98 -8.68 -6.88
CA TRP A 60 -2.42 -8.51 -7.11
C TRP A 60 -3.13 -8.28 -5.78
N ASN A 61 -4.14 -7.43 -5.81
CA ASN A 61 -4.98 -7.15 -4.66
C ASN A 61 -6.14 -8.14 -4.62
N ASP A 62 -5.98 -9.23 -3.87
CA ASP A 62 -7.08 -10.18 -3.68
C ASP A 62 -8.23 -9.48 -2.93
N PRO A 63 -9.41 -9.29 -3.53
CA PRO A 63 -10.54 -8.65 -2.87
C PRO A 63 -11.15 -9.51 -1.76
N ALA A 64 -10.80 -10.80 -1.70
CA ALA A 64 -11.21 -11.68 -0.62
C ALA A 64 -10.31 -11.60 0.62
N GLU A 65 -9.19 -10.86 0.55
CA GLU A 65 -8.33 -10.68 1.71
C GLU A 65 -9.00 -9.78 2.75
N THR A 66 -8.90 -10.18 4.01
CA THR A 66 -9.52 -9.47 5.13
C THR A 66 -8.47 -8.86 6.04
N PRO A 67 -8.76 -7.70 6.68
CA PRO A 67 -7.86 -7.08 7.62
C PRO A 67 -7.37 -8.04 8.70
N GLY A 68 -6.13 -7.84 9.13
CA GLY A 68 -5.49 -8.64 10.18
C GLY A 68 -3.97 -8.69 10.02
N PHE A 69 -3.29 -9.06 11.11
CA PHE A 69 -1.83 -9.20 11.17
C PHE A 69 -1.36 -10.54 10.57
N LYS A 70 -1.75 -10.81 9.31
CA LYS A 70 -1.38 -12.02 8.58
C LYS A 70 -0.08 -11.78 7.83
N THR A 71 1.01 -12.39 8.23
CA THR A 71 2.33 -12.22 7.60
C THR A 71 2.79 -13.45 6.84
N ASP A 72 2.09 -14.56 6.96
CA ASP A 72 2.40 -15.80 6.25
C ASP A 72 1.91 -15.74 4.80
N PHE A 73 2.73 -16.26 3.91
CA PHE A 73 2.35 -16.40 2.51
C PHE A 73 1.34 -17.55 2.34
N ASP A 74 0.27 -17.28 1.61
CA ASP A 74 -0.76 -18.26 1.29
C ASP A 74 -0.47 -18.87 -0.10
N GLU A 75 -0.08 -20.13 -0.13
CA GLU A 75 0.28 -20.80 -1.40
C GLU A 75 -0.88 -20.86 -2.41
N THR A 76 -2.14 -20.80 -1.95
CA THR A 76 -3.30 -20.74 -2.85
C THR A 76 -3.36 -19.47 -3.68
N PHE A 77 -2.67 -18.42 -3.24
CA PHE A 77 -2.56 -17.16 -3.97
C PHE A 77 -1.80 -17.31 -5.28
N VAL A 78 -0.92 -18.31 -5.42
CA VAL A 78 -0.13 -18.53 -6.63
C VAL A 78 -1.03 -18.80 -7.84
N GLU A 79 -2.02 -19.67 -7.70
CA GLU A 79 -2.95 -19.98 -8.80
C GLU A 79 -3.76 -18.75 -9.21
N LYS A 80 -4.24 -17.99 -8.23
CA LYS A 80 -5.01 -16.76 -8.48
C LYS A 80 -4.20 -15.74 -9.27
N ILE A 81 -2.99 -15.43 -8.82
CA ILE A 81 -2.17 -14.39 -9.45
C ILE A 81 -1.69 -14.81 -10.85
N LEU A 82 -1.38 -16.09 -11.06
CA LEU A 82 -1.00 -16.61 -12.38
C LEU A 82 -2.17 -16.54 -13.38
N THR A 83 -3.39 -16.73 -12.91
CA THR A 83 -4.59 -16.56 -13.75
C THR A 83 -4.71 -15.11 -14.23
N HIS A 84 -4.52 -14.12 -13.35
CA HIS A 84 -4.50 -12.70 -13.73
C HIS A 84 -3.33 -12.37 -14.65
N ALA A 85 -2.15 -12.89 -14.35
CA ALA A 85 -0.95 -12.68 -15.16
C ALA A 85 -1.15 -13.21 -16.60
N ALA A 86 -1.62 -14.44 -16.75
CA ALA A 86 -1.87 -15.06 -18.05
C ALA A 86 -2.96 -14.33 -18.86
N SER A 87 -4.01 -13.88 -18.18
CA SER A 87 -5.09 -13.11 -18.80
C SER A 87 -4.61 -11.76 -19.36
N ARG A 88 -3.76 -11.05 -18.60
CA ARG A 88 -3.30 -9.71 -18.97
C ARG A 88 -2.10 -9.72 -19.91
N VAL A 89 -1.18 -10.65 -19.70
CA VAL A 89 0.05 -10.82 -20.46
C VAL A 89 0.25 -12.31 -20.73
N PRO A 90 -0.32 -12.86 -21.81
CA PRO A 90 -0.40 -14.31 -22.05
C PRO A 90 0.94 -15.05 -21.93
N VAL A 91 2.04 -14.43 -22.31
CA VAL A 91 3.38 -15.04 -22.21
C VAL A 91 3.79 -15.32 -20.76
N LEU A 92 3.21 -14.65 -19.76
CA LEU A 92 3.47 -14.92 -18.35
C LEU A 92 2.88 -16.28 -17.88
N ALA A 93 2.01 -16.90 -18.67
CA ALA A 93 1.57 -18.27 -18.40
C ALA A 93 2.72 -19.30 -18.45
N GLU A 94 3.80 -18.96 -19.15
CA GLU A 94 5.00 -19.79 -19.26
C GLU A 94 6.03 -19.51 -18.15
N ALA A 95 5.79 -18.48 -17.34
CA ALA A 95 6.71 -18.09 -16.27
C ALA A 95 6.62 -19.08 -15.10
N GLY A 96 7.70 -19.81 -14.85
CA GLY A 96 7.83 -20.66 -13.67
C GLY A 96 7.83 -19.81 -12.40
N VAL A 97 7.18 -20.31 -11.35
CA VAL A 97 7.21 -19.68 -10.02
C VAL A 97 7.67 -20.67 -8.97
N ASN A 98 8.32 -20.17 -7.92
CA ASN A 98 8.69 -20.95 -6.77
C ASN A 98 8.01 -20.34 -5.52
N PRO A 99 6.98 -20.97 -4.98
CA PRO A 99 6.25 -20.46 -3.82
C PRO A 99 7.15 -20.18 -2.60
N ARG A 100 8.27 -20.90 -2.46
CA ARG A 100 9.21 -20.68 -1.36
C ARG A 100 9.96 -19.35 -1.45
N ARG A 101 9.92 -18.69 -2.60
CA ARG A 101 10.48 -17.36 -2.83
C ARG A 101 9.44 -16.25 -2.76
N ALA A 102 8.16 -16.61 -2.68
CA ALA A 102 7.08 -15.68 -2.47
C ALA A 102 7.03 -15.22 -1.01
N TRP A 103 6.48 -14.05 -0.80
CA TRP A 103 6.36 -13.49 0.55
C TRP A 103 5.09 -12.68 0.71
N ALA A 104 4.73 -12.43 1.96
CA ALA A 104 3.65 -11.54 2.33
C ALA A 104 4.18 -10.36 3.17
N GLY A 105 3.49 -9.23 3.09
CA GLY A 105 3.70 -8.06 3.91
C GLY A 105 2.38 -7.43 4.27
N LEU A 106 2.41 -6.41 5.13
CA LEU A 106 1.21 -5.72 5.56
C LEU A 106 1.19 -4.30 5.00
N TYR A 107 0.11 -3.95 4.32
CA TYR A 107 -0.25 -2.58 4.07
C TYR A 107 -0.97 -2.00 5.29
N GLU A 108 -0.87 -0.73 5.48
CA GLU A 108 -1.56 0.08 6.46
C GLU A 108 -2.73 0.80 5.78
N MET A 109 -3.90 0.20 5.84
CA MET A 109 -5.07 0.69 5.11
C MET A 109 -5.85 1.70 5.93
N THR A 110 -6.21 2.81 5.31
CA THR A 110 -7.20 3.76 5.82
C THR A 110 -8.55 3.53 5.14
N PRO A 111 -9.67 4.01 5.71
CA PRO A 111 -11.00 3.83 5.12
C PRO A 111 -11.18 4.41 3.72
N ASP A 112 -10.40 5.41 3.34
CA ASP A 112 -10.43 6.07 2.04
C ASP A 112 -9.14 5.87 1.23
N HIS A 113 -8.26 4.98 1.68
CA HIS A 113 -6.97 4.66 1.05
C HIS A 113 -5.99 5.84 0.93
N HIS A 114 -6.27 6.97 1.58
CA HIS A 114 -5.39 8.14 1.62
C HIS A 114 -4.67 8.28 2.95
N ALA A 115 -3.46 8.81 2.89
CA ALA A 115 -2.64 9.01 4.08
C ALA A 115 -3.30 9.94 5.11
N ILE A 116 -2.98 9.72 6.37
CA ILE A 116 -3.28 10.62 7.47
C ILE A 116 -1.99 11.39 7.79
N ILE A 117 -2.01 12.70 7.57
CA ILE A 117 -0.88 13.58 7.88
C ILE A 117 -1.42 14.78 8.67
N GLY A 118 -1.00 14.90 9.93
CA GLY A 118 -1.43 16.00 10.78
C GLY A 118 -1.37 15.69 12.26
N PRO A 119 -1.76 16.66 13.10
CA PRO A 119 -1.78 16.49 14.56
C PRO A 119 -2.86 15.49 14.99
N ALA A 120 -2.58 14.78 16.09
CA ALA A 120 -3.59 13.97 16.78
C ALA A 120 -4.56 14.91 17.51
N PRO A 121 -5.89 14.74 17.38
CA PRO A 121 -6.85 15.71 17.90
C PRO A 121 -6.81 15.90 19.44
N ASN A 122 -6.48 14.85 20.18
CA ASN A 122 -6.60 14.83 21.64
C ASN A 122 -5.26 14.67 22.36
N VAL A 123 -4.14 14.69 21.66
CA VAL A 123 -2.80 14.50 22.23
C VAL A 123 -1.86 15.57 21.72
N GLU A 124 -1.58 16.56 22.55
CA GLU A 124 -0.68 17.66 22.19
C GLU A 124 0.72 17.14 21.84
N GLY A 125 1.29 17.65 20.74
CA GLY A 125 2.63 17.29 20.28
C GLY A 125 2.72 15.95 19.54
N LEU A 126 1.62 15.17 19.44
CA LEU A 126 1.58 13.95 18.64
C LEU A 126 1.12 14.28 17.21
N TYR A 127 1.85 13.78 16.22
CA TYR A 127 1.53 13.90 14.81
C TYR A 127 1.45 12.52 14.17
N PHE A 128 0.50 12.34 13.26
CA PHE A 128 0.36 11.16 12.43
C PHE A 128 0.96 11.37 11.06
N VAL A 129 1.67 10.36 10.56
CA VAL A 129 2.12 10.22 9.16
C VAL A 129 1.97 8.75 8.82
N ASN A 130 0.76 8.32 8.52
CA ASN A 130 0.38 6.91 8.45
C ASN A 130 -0.68 6.66 7.37
N GLY A 131 -0.96 5.39 7.10
CA GLY A 131 -2.11 4.98 6.30
C GLY A 131 -1.97 5.27 4.81
N PHE A 132 -0.79 5.12 4.26
CA PHE A 132 -0.53 5.37 2.84
C PHE A 132 -1.11 4.31 1.91
N SER A 133 -1.66 3.23 2.42
CA SER A 133 -2.40 2.20 1.68
C SER A 133 -1.65 1.66 0.45
N GLY A 134 -0.31 1.54 0.56
CA GLY A 134 0.57 1.06 -0.51
C GLY A 134 1.37 2.15 -1.25
N HIS A 135 1.02 3.44 -1.11
CA HIS A 135 1.66 4.55 -1.84
C HIS A 135 2.78 5.27 -1.08
N GLY A 136 3.17 4.78 0.11
CA GLY A 136 4.05 5.51 1.04
C GLY A 136 5.43 5.83 0.50
N VAL A 137 6.05 4.91 -0.24
CA VAL A 137 7.42 5.10 -0.75
C VAL A 137 7.51 6.33 -1.65
N MET A 138 6.62 6.45 -2.65
CA MET A 138 6.65 7.58 -3.59
C MET A 138 6.22 8.90 -2.94
N HIS A 139 5.39 8.85 -1.90
CA HIS A 139 4.92 10.05 -1.19
C HIS A 139 5.87 10.51 -0.07
N SER A 140 6.83 9.69 0.34
CA SER A 140 7.66 9.94 1.54
C SER A 140 8.40 11.27 1.53
N PRO A 141 8.98 11.78 0.41
CA PRO A 141 9.69 13.07 0.43
C PRO A 141 8.73 14.24 0.69
N ALA A 142 7.57 14.26 0.03
CA ALA A 142 6.57 15.31 0.22
C ALA A 142 5.96 15.24 1.63
N SER A 143 5.63 14.04 2.09
CA SER A 143 5.07 13.82 3.43
C SER A 143 6.02 14.26 4.55
N GLY A 144 7.32 13.96 4.39
CA GLY A 144 8.34 14.43 5.33
C GLY A 144 8.41 15.95 5.42
N ARG A 145 8.35 16.64 4.26
CA ARG A 145 8.33 18.11 4.22
C ARG A 145 7.05 18.67 4.84
N ILE A 146 5.89 18.15 4.47
CA ILE A 146 4.59 18.57 5.03
C ILE A 146 4.59 18.41 6.56
N THR A 147 5.07 17.28 7.05
CA THR A 147 5.13 17.01 8.49
C THR A 147 6.05 18.01 9.21
N ALA A 148 7.21 18.29 8.65
CA ALA A 148 8.14 19.29 9.23
C ALA A 148 7.48 20.69 9.27
N ASP A 149 6.83 21.10 8.18
CA ASP A 149 6.12 22.36 8.13
C ASP A 149 5.00 22.46 9.17
N LEU A 150 4.23 21.37 9.35
CA LEU A 150 3.15 21.31 10.34
C LEU A 150 3.69 21.41 11.78
N VAL A 151 4.78 20.72 12.08
CA VAL A 151 5.39 20.75 13.42
C VAL A 151 5.98 22.12 13.74
N LEU A 152 6.61 22.77 12.76
CA LEU A 152 7.30 24.04 12.97
C LEU A 152 6.39 25.27 12.84
N HIS A 153 5.41 25.21 11.96
CA HIS A 153 4.62 26.37 11.54
C HIS A 153 3.11 26.17 11.66
N GLY A 154 2.64 24.95 11.96
CA GLY A 154 1.21 24.63 12.03
C GLY A 154 0.50 24.53 10.68
N THR A 155 1.18 24.79 9.58
CA THR A 155 0.65 24.73 8.22
C THR A 155 1.75 24.41 7.20
N SER A 156 1.39 23.93 6.02
CA SER A 156 2.31 23.74 4.89
C SER A 156 1.78 24.45 3.66
N GLU A 157 2.69 25.04 2.86
CA GLU A 157 2.35 25.68 1.59
C GLU A 157 2.26 24.67 0.42
N LEU A 158 2.69 23.42 0.63
CA LEU A 158 2.70 22.41 -0.43
C LEU A 158 1.30 21.92 -0.78
N ILE A 159 0.42 21.83 0.22
CA ILE A 159 -0.95 21.30 0.03
C ILE A 159 -1.84 21.80 1.18
N ASP A 160 -3.15 21.80 0.96
CA ASP A 160 -4.12 21.97 2.05
C ASP A 160 -4.14 20.71 2.94
N THR A 161 -3.39 20.77 4.03
CA THR A 161 -3.20 19.64 4.95
C THR A 161 -4.48 19.23 5.68
N LYS A 162 -5.53 20.08 5.69
CA LYS A 162 -6.82 19.73 6.29
C LYS A 162 -7.47 18.53 5.61
N GLN A 163 -7.20 18.35 4.30
CA GLN A 163 -7.73 17.22 3.54
C GLN A 163 -7.11 15.88 3.99
N LEU A 164 -5.86 15.91 4.47
CA LEU A 164 -5.16 14.74 4.96
C LEU A 164 -5.29 14.56 6.49
N GLY A 165 -5.93 15.48 7.18
CA GLY A 165 -6.16 15.39 8.60
C GLY A 165 -7.13 14.26 8.97
N ILE A 166 -6.93 13.68 10.16
CA ILE A 166 -7.76 12.56 10.67
C ILE A 166 -9.24 12.95 10.83
N ASP A 167 -9.54 14.23 11.04
CA ASP A 167 -10.90 14.73 11.25
C ASP A 167 -11.83 14.51 10.05
N ARG A 168 -11.28 14.26 8.85
CA ARG A 168 -12.08 13.94 7.66
C ARG A 168 -12.93 12.68 7.85
N PHE A 169 -12.45 11.70 8.61
CA PHE A 169 -13.22 10.48 8.92
C PHE A 169 -14.41 10.77 9.83
N ARG A 170 -14.21 11.60 10.87
CA ARG A 170 -15.27 12.02 11.77
C ARG A 170 -16.33 12.89 11.07
N ALA A 171 -15.87 13.69 10.11
CA ALA A 171 -16.75 14.57 9.34
C ALA A 171 -17.43 13.86 8.14
N GLY A 172 -17.12 12.59 7.87
CA GLY A 172 -17.61 11.85 6.71
C GLY A 172 -17.13 12.40 5.36
N LYS A 173 -16.01 13.14 5.35
CA LYS A 173 -15.42 13.76 4.15
C LYS A 173 -14.27 12.90 3.59
N LEU A 174 -14.65 11.69 3.17
CA LEU A 174 -13.68 10.76 2.59
C LEU A 174 -13.19 11.28 1.23
N LEU A 175 -11.93 11.01 0.93
CA LEU A 175 -11.34 11.28 -0.38
C LEU A 175 -11.69 10.11 -1.32
N GLU A 176 -11.78 10.39 -2.61
CA GLU A 176 -11.97 9.35 -3.62
C GLU A 176 -10.61 8.85 -4.09
N GLU A 177 -10.39 7.53 -3.99
CA GLU A 177 -9.21 6.87 -4.51
C GLU A 177 -9.58 6.01 -5.70
N THR A 178 -8.91 6.25 -6.83
CA THR A 178 -9.13 5.54 -8.08
C THR A 178 -8.01 4.56 -8.43
N ALA A 179 -6.90 4.58 -7.68
CA ALA A 179 -5.69 3.80 -7.92
C ALA A 179 -5.33 2.91 -6.72
N VAL A 180 -6.26 2.11 -6.24
CA VAL A 180 -6.00 1.18 -5.13
C VAL A 180 -5.09 0.04 -5.60
N LEU A 181 -3.88 -0.06 -5.02
CA LEU A 181 -2.85 -1.06 -5.28
C LEU A 181 -2.71 -2.06 -4.13
#